data_ac8636519272a6fd5769300be59f7069
#
_entry.id   ac8636519272a6fd5769300be59f7069
#
_cell.length_a   1.000
_cell.length_b   1.000
_cell.length_c   1.000
_cell.angle_alpha   90.00
_cell.angle_beta   90.00
_cell.angle_gamma   90.00
#
_symmetry.space_group_name_H-M   'P 1'
#
loop_
_entity.id
_entity.type
_entity.pdbx_description
1 polymer ?
#
loop_
_entity_poly.entity_id
_entity_poly.type
_entity_poly.pdbx_seq_one_letter_code
_entity_poly.pdbx_strand_id
1 'polypeptide(L)'
;MDKADCKIFIIDDEEEILQGLLLLLNSYGYKVEIFQNIDQFLETEDYKGAGCILLDVFLGGKTGLELQEVIETKFDSLPIIFITGQGNIPMSVEAMKKGALNFLQKPIDDKELLSAIDEAFNRSNALIIKQNEIDKFKSLVNSLTAREYEIFRYVITGTLNKQIASELGIAEHTVKNHRLSITEKLGVKSVPEMIYMADKLSIKGF
;
A
#
# COMPACT_ATOMS: atom_id res chain seq x y z
N MET A 1 14.80 -0.33 11.93
CA MET A 1 14.75 0.28 10.58
C MET A 1 15.58 1.56 10.63
N ASP A 2 16.40 1.79 9.63
CA ASP A 2 17.17 3.03 9.61
C ASP A 2 16.22 4.19 9.23
N LYS A 3 16.16 5.23 10.08
CA LYS A 3 15.35 6.44 9.84
C LYS A 3 15.70 7.10 8.49
N ALA A 4 16.93 6.89 8.04
CA ALA A 4 17.43 7.40 6.76
C ALA A 4 16.77 6.77 5.53
N ASP A 5 16.09 5.64 5.68
CA ASP A 5 15.38 4.95 4.58
C ASP A 5 13.92 5.38 4.46
N CYS A 6 13.43 6.20 5.40
CA CYS A 6 12.07 6.67 5.46
C CYS A 6 11.97 8.16 5.12
N LYS A 7 10.93 8.54 4.38
CA LYS A 7 10.71 9.93 3.96
C LYS A 7 9.42 10.49 4.55
N ILE A 8 9.50 11.71 5.04
CA ILE A 8 8.35 12.46 5.55
C ILE A 8 8.02 13.57 4.56
N PHE A 9 6.80 13.62 4.11
CA PHE A 9 6.27 14.69 3.28
C PHE A 9 5.41 15.59 4.15
N ILE A 10 5.69 16.89 4.17
CA ILE A 10 4.92 17.88 4.97
C ILE A 10 4.22 18.80 4.01
N ILE A 11 2.91 18.95 4.18
CA ILE A 11 2.07 19.79 3.35
C ILE A 11 1.30 20.76 4.27
N ASP A 12 1.67 22.04 4.20
CA ASP A 12 1.11 23.11 5.04
C ASP A 12 1.28 24.43 4.29
N ASP A 13 0.30 25.32 4.30
CA ASP A 13 0.41 26.63 3.64
C ASP A 13 1.15 27.69 4.48
N GLU A 14 1.41 27.39 5.76
CA GLU A 14 2.18 28.23 6.67
C GLU A 14 3.69 27.92 6.59
N GLU A 15 4.47 28.79 5.91
CA GLU A 15 5.92 28.62 5.74
C GLU A 15 6.67 28.43 7.07
N GLU A 16 6.26 29.16 8.14
CA GLU A 16 6.88 29.06 9.46
C GLU A 16 6.73 27.65 10.05
N ILE A 17 5.58 27.02 9.87
CA ILE A 17 5.31 25.65 10.32
C ILE A 17 6.16 24.67 9.52
N LEU A 18 6.20 24.80 8.19
CA LEU A 18 7.03 23.96 7.32
C LEU A 18 8.50 23.97 7.74
N GLN A 19 9.06 25.17 7.94
CA GLN A 19 10.47 25.33 8.34
C GLN A 19 10.73 24.79 9.76
N GLY A 20 9.81 25.02 10.69
CA GLY A 20 9.90 24.51 12.05
C GLY A 20 9.93 22.98 12.09
N LEU A 21 8.99 22.33 11.41
CA LEU A 21 8.93 20.86 11.33
C LEU A 21 10.11 20.28 10.55
N LEU A 22 10.54 20.93 9.46
CA LEU A 22 11.73 20.52 8.69
C LEU A 22 12.97 20.48 9.57
N LEU A 23 13.25 21.54 10.33
CA LEU A 23 14.39 21.61 11.22
C LEU A 23 14.30 20.57 12.34
N LEU A 24 13.15 20.46 12.98
CA LEU A 24 12.89 19.48 14.04
C LEU A 24 13.17 18.06 13.56
N LEU A 25 12.51 17.63 12.48
CA LEU A 25 12.58 16.26 12.02
C LEU A 25 13.95 15.90 11.42
N ASN A 26 14.60 16.85 10.73
CA ASN A 26 15.99 16.68 10.29
C ASN A 26 16.95 16.49 11.48
N SER A 27 16.73 17.16 12.61
CA SER A 27 17.53 17.00 13.84
C SER A 27 17.43 15.58 14.42
N TYR A 28 16.30 14.88 14.17
CA TYR A 28 16.09 13.50 14.55
C TYR A 28 16.57 12.49 13.47
N GLY A 29 17.15 12.98 12.35
CA GLY A 29 17.73 12.15 11.30
C GLY A 29 16.74 11.67 10.23
N TYR A 30 15.55 12.23 10.16
CA TYR A 30 14.58 11.89 9.11
C TYR A 30 14.87 12.64 7.82
N LYS A 31 14.54 12.05 6.68
CA LYS A 31 14.49 12.74 5.38
C LYS A 31 13.13 13.42 5.25
N VAL A 32 13.15 14.72 5.04
CA VAL A 32 11.93 15.53 4.98
C VAL A 32 11.86 16.28 3.66
N GLU A 33 10.68 16.32 3.06
CA GLU A 33 10.35 17.18 1.94
C GLU A 33 9.10 17.98 2.26
N ILE A 34 9.09 19.28 1.94
CA ILE A 34 8.04 20.21 2.30
C ILE A 34 7.33 20.78 1.07
N PHE A 35 6.04 21.04 1.18
CA PHE A 35 5.18 21.55 0.12
C PHE A 35 4.22 22.59 0.71
N GLN A 36 4.11 23.75 0.05
CA GLN A 36 3.19 24.82 0.46
C GLN A 36 1.74 24.59 0.02
N ASN A 37 1.53 23.66 -0.91
CA ASN A 37 0.19 23.29 -1.36
C ASN A 37 0.15 21.85 -1.89
N ILE A 38 -1.04 21.33 -1.99
CA ILE A 38 -1.26 19.95 -2.42
C ILE A 38 -0.90 19.72 -3.90
N ASP A 39 -1.09 20.72 -4.75
CA ASP A 39 -0.86 20.56 -6.19
C ASP A 39 0.63 20.27 -6.45
N GLN A 40 1.54 20.97 -5.76
CA GLN A 40 2.98 20.70 -5.81
C GLN A 40 3.31 19.27 -5.34
N PHE A 41 2.67 18.80 -4.27
CA PHE A 41 2.87 17.43 -3.79
C PHE A 41 2.36 16.40 -4.82
N LEU A 42 1.19 16.64 -5.40
CA LEU A 42 0.61 15.73 -6.40
C LEU A 42 1.39 15.70 -7.72
N GLU A 43 2.20 16.71 -8.02
CA GLU A 43 3.11 16.72 -9.18
C GLU A 43 4.39 15.91 -8.93
N THR A 44 4.69 15.51 -7.68
CA THR A 44 5.87 14.69 -7.39
C THR A 44 5.80 13.31 -8.05
N GLU A 45 6.96 12.74 -8.32
CA GLU A 45 7.06 11.37 -8.80
C GLU A 45 6.52 10.39 -7.76
N ASP A 46 6.01 9.27 -8.25
CA ASP A 46 5.46 8.20 -7.43
C ASP A 46 6.54 7.60 -6.50
N TYR A 47 6.46 7.93 -5.22
CA TYR A 47 7.41 7.48 -4.21
C TYR A 47 7.08 6.05 -3.77
N LYS A 48 8.03 5.13 -3.94
CA LYS A 48 7.87 3.70 -3.64
C LYS A 48 8.52 3.26 -2.32
N GLY A 49 9.15 4.18 -1.61
CA GLY A 49 9.79 3.91 -0.32
C GLY A 49 8.81 4.01 0.85
N ALA A 50 9.30 3.62 2.04
CA ALA A 50 8.55 3.81 3.27
C ALA A 50 8.51 5.29 3.68
N GLY A 51 7.37 5.75 4.18
CA GLY A 51 7.20 7.13 4.56
C GLY A 51 5.86 7.44 5.19
N CYS A 52 5.62 8.73 5.39
CA CYS A 52 4.31 9.24 5.80
C CYS A 52 4.10 10.67 5.28
N ILE A 53 2.86 11.10 5.33
CA ILE A 53 2.43 12.44 4.98
C ILE A 53 1.94 13.15 6.25
N LEU A 54 2.55 14.28 6.59
CA LEU A 54 2.03 15.23 7.57
C LEU A 54 1.23 16.28 6.80
N LEU A 55 -0.07 16.33 6.99
CA LEU A 55 -0.99 17.14 6.19
C LEU A 55 -1.76 18.12 7.06
N ASP A 56 -1.62 19.41 6.78
CA ASP A 56 -2.52 20.37 7.42
C ASP A 56 -3.96 20.16 6.95
N VAL A 57 -4.88 20.34 7.89
CA VAL A 57 -6.32 20.20 7.60
C VAL A 57 -6.84 21.36 6.76
N PHE A 58 -6.27 22.55 6.89
CA PHE A 58 -6.70 23.76 6.19
C PHE A 58 -5.63 24.25 5.22
N LEU A 59 -5.79 23.98 3.94
CA LEU A 59 -4.83 24.33 2.89
C LEU A 59 -5.47 25.29 1.87
N GLY A 60 -5.20 26.59 2.02
CA GLY A 60 -5.52 27.58 1.00
C GLY A 60 -6.98 27.58 0.51
N GLY A 61 -7.94 27.26 1.39
CA GLY A 61 -9.37 27.24 1.06
C GLY A 61 -9.96 25.87 0.70
N LYS A 62 -9.12 24.83 0.59
CA LYS A 62 -9.56 23.41 0.54
C LYS A 62 -9.28 22.75 1.88
N THR A 63 -10.07 21.76 2.24
CA THR A 63 -9.78 20.95 3.42
C THR A 63 -8.91 19.75 3.05
N GLY A 64 -7.88 19.46 3.85
CA GLY A 64 -7.06 18.25 3.67
C GLY A 64 -7.89 16.96 3.67
N LEU A 65 -9.06 16.98 4.33
CA LEU A 65 -10.02 15.88 4.36
C LEU A 65 -10.66 15.58 2.98
N GLU A 66 -10.86 16.60 2.15
CA GLU A 66 -11.35 16.45 0.77
C GLU A 66 -10.26 15.88 -0.15
N LEU A 67 -9.01 16.14 0.19
CA LEU A 67 -7.85 15.71 -0.58
C LEU A 67 -7.35 14.31 -0.19
N GLN A 68 -7.76 13.81 0.97
CA GLN A 68 -7.31 12.52 1.51
C GLN A 68 -7.50 11.39 0.50
N GLU A 69 -8.66 11.26 -0.12
CA GLU A 69 -8.96 10.18 -1.09
C GLU A 69 -8.05 10.25 -2.33
N VAL A 70 -7.77 11.46 -2.82
CA VAL A 70 -6.86 11.67 -3.96
C VAL A 70 -5.43 11.26 -3.60
N ILE A 71 -4.98 11.65 -2.41
CA ILE A 71 -3.64 11.30 -1.90
C ILE A 71 -3.51 9.79 -1.72
N GLU A 72 -4.47 9.16 -1.05
CA GLU A 72 -4.48 7.71 -0.79
C GLU A 72 -4.53 6.88 -2.08
N THR A 73 -5.19 7.41 -3.13
CA THR A 73 -5.22 6.74 -4.44
C THR A 73 -3.87 6.78 -5.15
N LYS A 74 -3.13 7.88 -5.04
CA LYS A 74 -1.83 8.06 -5.71
C LYS A 74 -0.67 7.49 -4.88
N PHE A 75 -0.74 7.61 -3.56
CA PHE A 75 0.31 7.26 -2.61
C PHE A 75 -0.20 6.27 -1.55
N ASP A 76 -0.72 5.13 -2.02
CA ASP A 76 -1.41 4.11 -1.22
C ASP A 76 -0.57 3.49 -0.09
N SER A 77 0.75 3.61 -0.19
CA SER A 77 1.70 3.13 0.83
C SER A 77 2.12 4.19 1.85
N LEU A 78 1.65 5.44 1.72
CA LEU A 78 2.00 6.54 2.61
C LEU A 78 0.83 6.89 3.56
N PRO A 79 0.85 6.46 4.83
CA PRO A 79 -0.16 6.85 5.81
C PRO A 79 -0.18 8.37 6.01
N ILE A 80 -1.39 8.92 6.19
CA ILE A 80 -1.61 10.34 6.44
C ILE A 80 -1.77 10.57 7.95
N ILE A 81 -1.03 11.55 8.47
CA ILE A 81 -1.17 12.12 9.79
C ILE A 81 -1.64 13.56 9.59
N PHE A 82 -2.84 13.88 10.02
CA PHE A 82 -3.34 15.25 9.99
C PHE A 82 -2.75 16.09 11.11
N ILE A 83 -2.47 17.36 10.77
CA ILE A 83 -2.02 18.37 11.72
C ILE A 83 -2.98 19.55 11.60
N THR A 84 -3.41 20.18 12.70
CA THR A 84 -4.30 21.33 12.63
C THR A 84 -4.23 22.24 13.84
N GLY A 85 -4.32 23.55 13.60
CA GLY A 85 -4.47 24.56 14.66
C GLY A 85 -5.92 24.73 15.15
N GLN A 86 -6.91 24.30 14.35
CA GLN A 86 -8.34 24.52 14.63
C GLN A 86 -9.16 23.21 14.54
N GLY A 87 -8.56 22.10 14.97
CA GLY A 87 -9.23 20.80 14.96
C GLY A 87 -10.39 20.72 15.96
N ASN A 88 -11.45 20.06 15.57
CA ASN A 88 -12.54 19.69 16.46
C ASN A 88 -12.80 18.17 16.38
N ILE A 89 -13.51 17.64 17.38
CA ILE A 89 -13.80 16.21 17.48
C ILE A 89 -14.49 15.66 16.21
N PRO A 90 -15.50 16.30 15.60
CA PRO A 90 -16.10 15.80 14.37
C PRO A 90 -15.10 15.65 13.21
N MET A 91 -14.17 16.59 13.04
CA MET A 91 -13.17 16.53 11.97
C MET A 91 -12.17 15.39 12.17
N SER A 92 -11.68 15.19 13.39
CA SER A 92 -10.78 14.08 13.69
C SER A 92 -11.46 12.72 13.47
N VAL A 93 -12.73 12.60 13.88
CA VAL A 93 -13.51 11.38 13.65
C VAL A 93 -13.73 11.12 12.15
N GLU A 94 -13.97 12.16 11.35
CA GLU A 94 -14.13 12.03 9.91
C GLU A 94 -12.81 11.60 9.23
N ALA A 95 -11.68 12.23 9.57
CA ALA A 95 -10.36 11.87 9.09
C ALA A 95 -10.04 10.39 9.35
N MET A 96 -10.24 9.96 10.59
CA MET A 96 -10.00 8.57 10.99
C MET A 96 -10.91 7.58 10.28
N LYS A 97 -12.19 7.90 10.08
CA LYS A 97 -13.12 7.05 9.31
C LYS A 97 -12.74 6.92 7.85
N LYS A 98 -12.11 7.92 7.27
CA LYS A 98 -11.60 7.92 5.90
C LYS A 98 -10.25 7.22 5.76
N GLY A 99 -9.62 6.77 6.84
CA GLY A 99 -8.38 5.98 6.78
C GLY A 99 -7.13 6.70 7.25
N ALA A 100 -7.22 7.97 7.69
CA ALA A 100 -6.08 8.64 8.31
C ALA A 100 -5.51 7.83 9.47
N LEU A 101 -4.20 7.83 9.61
CA LEU A 101 -3.53 7.10 10.68
C LEU A 101 -3.65 7.81 12.02
N ASN A 102 -3.48 9.14 12.01
CA ASN A 102 -3.52 9.95 13.23
C ASN A 102 -3.96 11.38 12.93
N PHE A 103 -4.26 12.12 14.00
CA PHE A 103 -4.70 13.52 13.96
C PHE A 103 -4.09 14.28 15.14
N LEU A 104 -3.19 15.22 14.86
CA LEU A 104 -2.44 15.98 15.85
C LEU A 104 -2.90 17.44 15.90
N GLN A 105 -3.00 18.01 17.09
CA GLN A 105 -3.39 19.41 17.26
C GLN A 105 -2.15 20.30 17.47
N LYS A 106 -2.09 21.44 16.77
CA LYS A 106 -1.09 22.50 17.01
C LYS A 106 -1.41 23.24 18.32
N PRO A 107 -0.45 23.55 19.20
CA PRO A 107 0.98 23.24 19.10
C PRO A 107 1.25 21.75 19.32
N ILE A 108 2.10 21.16 18.48
CA ILE A 108 2.36 19.72 18.47
C ILE A 108 3.42 19.40 19.55
N ASP A 109 3.15 18.38 20.35
CA ASP A 109 4.17 17.82 21.26
C ASP A 109 5.13 16.93 20.45
N ASP A 110 6.44 17.16 20.61
CA ASP A 110 7.47 16.42 19.87
C ASP A 110 7.37 14.90 20.04
N LYS A 111 7.04 14.41 21.23
CA LYS A 111 6.94 12.98 21.51
C LYS A 111 5.72 12.37 20.82
N GLU A 112 4.61 13.10 20.81
CA GLU A 112 3.40 12.68 20.14
C GLU A 112 3.62 12.61 18.63
N LEU A 113 4.26 13.62 18.03
CA LEU A 113 4.64 13.65 16.62
C LEU A 113 5.54 12.48 16.24
N LEU A 114 6.63 12.28 17.01
CA LEU A 114 7.57 11.20 16.73
C LEU A 114 6.94 9.81 16.88
N SER A 115 6.06 9.63 17.86
CA SER A 115 5.31 8.39 18.05
C SER A 115 4.38 8.10 16.87
N ALA A 116 3.67 9.13 16.37
CA ALA A 116 2.80 9.01 15.22
C ALA A 116 3.58 8.70 13.93
N ILE A 117 4.75 9.30 13.75
CA ILE A 117 5.65 9.03 12.63
C ILE A 117 6.18 7.58 12.68
N ASP A 118 6.59 7.10 13.84
CA ASP A 118 7.08 5.72 13.99
C ASP A 118 5.96 4.70 13.68
N GLU A 119 4.74 4.96 14.11
CA GLU A 119 3.57 4.16 13.76
C GLU A 119 3.31 4.17 12.24
N ALA A 120 3.37 5.37 11.63
CA ALA A 120 3.17 5.54 10.20
C ALA A 120 4.21 4.77 9.38
N PHE A 121 5.47 4.78 9.77
CA PHE A 121 6.53 4.04 9.09
C PHE A 121 6.32 2.53 9.18
N ASN A 122 5.93 2.03 10.34
CA ASN A 122 5.59 0.61 10.49
C ASN A 122 4.42 0.21 9.59
N ARG A 123 3.40 1.05 9.50
CA ARG A 123 2.23 0.85 8.62
C ARG A 123 2.63 0.88 7.15
N SER A 124 3.40 1.89 6.73
CA SER A 124 3.91 2.05 5.36
C SER A 124 4.70 0.83 4.91
N ASN A 125 5.63 0.36 5.74
CA ASN A 125 6.40 -0.86 5.44
C ASN A 125 5.52 -2.09 5.25
N ALA A 126 4.54 -2.28 6.13
CA ALA A 126 3.63 -3.41 6.01
C ALA A 126 2.82 -3.36 4.69
N LEU A 127 2.42 -2.16 4.25
CA LEU A 127 1.73 -1.94 2.98
C LEU A 127 2.66 -2.26 1.80
N ILE A 128 3.91 -1.78 1.82
CA ILE A 128 4.91 -2.05 0.76
C ILE A 128 5.21 -3.55 0.66
N ILE A 129 5.43 -4.23 1.78
CA ILE A 129 5.69 -5.68 1.79
C ILE A 129 4.50 -6.43 1.17
N LYS A 130 3.27 -6.07 1.54
CA LYS A 130 2.04 -6.65 0.99
C LYS A 130 1.93 -6.40 -0.51
N GLN A 131 2.19 -5.18 -0.96
CA GLN A 131 2.12 -4.83 -2.38
C GLN A 131 3.18 -5.57 -3.20
N ASN A 132 4.42 -5.65 -2.71
CA ASN A 132 5.50 -6.40 -3.36
C ASN A 132 5.16 -7.91 -3.48
N GLU A 133 4.51 -8.50 -2.47
CA GLU A 133 4.03 -9.88 -2.54
C GLU A 133 2.99 -10.06 -3.65
N ILE A 134 2.00 -9.14 -3.73
CA ILE A 134 0.97 -9.13 -4.76
C ILE A 134 1.58 -9.00 -6.15
N ASP A 135 2.51 -8.06 -6.35
CA ASP A 135 3.14 -7.81 -7.64
C ASP A 135 4.02 -8.99 -8.08
N LYS A 136 4.72 -9.63 -7.15
CA LYS A 136 5.42 -10.88 -7.38
C LYS A 136 4.46 -11.98 -7.84
N PHE A 137 3.33 -12.16 -7.15
CA PHE A 137 2.34 -13.17 -7.52
C PHE A 137 1.72 -12.88 -8.88
N LYS A 138 1.39 -11.62 -9.18
CA LYS A 138 0.90 -11.19 -10.51
C LYS A 138 1.90 -11.57 -11.61
N SER A 139 3.19 -11.28 -11.40
CA SER A 139 4.25 -11.59 -12.36
C SER A 139 4.33 -13.10 -12.62
N LEU A 140 4.30 -13.93 -11.56
CA LEU A 140 4.35 -15.37 -11.67
C LEU A 140 3.13 -15.93 -12.42
N VAL A 141 1.92 -15.49 -12.07
CA VAL A 141 0.70 -15.96 -12.76
C VAL A 141 0.67 -15.53 -14.23
N ASN A 142 1.16 -14.32 -14.55
CA ASN A 142 1.27 -13.83 -15.91
C ASN A 142 2.30 -14.62 -16.76
N SER A 143 3.19 -15.39 -16.15
CA SER A 143 4.11 -16.28 -16.85
C SER A 143 3.47 -17.59 -17.34
N LEU A 144 2.26 -17.90 -16.87
CA LEU A 144 1.51 -19.07 -17.32
C LEU A 144 1.02 -18.88 -18.76
N THR A 145 1.11 -19.92 -19.55
CA THR A 145 0.42 -19.95 -20.84
C THR A 145 -1.10 -19.98 -20.65
N ALA A 146 -1.87 -19.63 -21.68
CA ALA A 146 -3.34 -19.65 -21.61
C ALA A 146 -3.87 -21.01 -21.13
N ARG A 147 -3.26 -22.11 -21.58
CA ARG A 147 -3.64 -23.47 -21.18
C ARG A 147 -3.28 -23.79 -19.72
N GLU A 148 -2.12 -23.36 -19.27
CA GLU A 148 -1.72 -23.53 -17.87
C GLU A 148 -2.59 -22.68 -16.94
N TYR A 149 -2.92 -21.45 -17.32
CA TYR A 149 -3.82 -20.60 -16.55
C TYR A 149 -5.23 -21.19 -16.45
N GLU A 150 -5.75 -21.77 -17.54
CA GLU A 150 -7.04 -22.45 -17.53
C GLU A 150 -7.02 -23.66 -16.57
N ILE A 151 -5.98 -24.49 -16.61
CA ILE A 151 -5.81 -25.63 -15.69
C ILE A 151 -5.60 -25.16 -14.26
N PHE A 152 -4.83 -24.09 -14.04
CA PHE A 152 -4.64 -23.47 -12.72
C PHE A 152 -5.97 -23.10 -12.07
N ARG A 153 -6.93 -22.52 -12.82
CA ARG A 153 -8.27 -22.19 -12.31
C ARG A 153 -9.08 -23.40 -11.87
N TYR A 154 -8.92 -24.55 -12.50
CA TYR A 154 -9.51 -25.80 -12.01
C TYR A 154 -8.80 -26.33 -10.77
N VAL A 155 -7.47 -26.22 -10.73
CA VAL A 155 -6.66 -26.75 -9.61
C VAL A 155 -7.00 -26.04 -8.30
N ILE A 156 -7.19 -24.74 -8.32
CA ILE A 156 -7.50 -23.95 -7.12
C ILE A 156 -8.88 -24.25 -6.53
N THR A 157 -9.80 -24.87 -7.31
CA THR A 157 -11.09 -25.35 -6.80
C THR A 157 -11.03 -26.78 -6.26
N GLY A 158 -9.85 -27.41 -6.32
CA GLY A 158 -9.67 -28.80 -5.88
C GLY A 158 -10.13 -29.86 -6.89
N THR A 159 -10.40 -29.47 -8.15
CA THR A 159 -10.85 -30.38 -9.20
C THR A 159 -9.78 -31.44 -9.50
N LEU A 160 -10.20 -32.72 -9.60
CA LEU A 160 -9.31 -33.84 -9.85
C LEU A 160 -8.81 -33.88 -11.30
N ASN A 161 -7.59 -34.40 -11.53
CA ASN A 161 -7.00 -34.44 -12.87
C ASN A 161 -7.89 -35.09 -13.90
N LYS A 162 -8.58 -36.18 -13.54
CA LYS A 162 -9.51 -36.90 -14.43
C LYS A 162 -10.68 -36.02 -14.87
N GLN A 163 -11.22 -35.20 -13.95
CA GLN A 163 -12.30 -34.26 -14.23
C GLN A 163 -11.82 -33.12 -15.15
N ILE A 164 -10.67 -32.53 -14.83
CA ILE A 164 -10.04 -31.51 -15.69
C ILE A 164 -9.79 -32.05 -17.10
N ALA A 165 -9.29 -33.29 -17.21
CA ALA A 165 -9.02 -33.92 -18.48
C ALA A 165 -10.30 -34.10 -19.31
N SER A 166 -11.41 -34.51 -18.66
CA SER A 166 -12.73 -34.64 -19.29
C SER A 166 -13.28 -33.31 -19.78
N GLU A 167 -13.25 -32.29 -18.94
CA GLU A 167 -13.74 -30.94 -19.26
C GLU A 167 -12.96 -30.29 -20.41
N LEU A 168 -11.66 -30.52 -20.45
CA LEU A 168 -10.77 -29.88 -21.41
C LEU A 168 -10.50 -30.75 -22.68
N GLY A 169 -11.08 -31.95 -22.76
CA GLY A 169 -10.93 -32.86 -23.90
C GLY A 169 -9.49 -33.33 -24.12
N ILE A 170 -8.69 -33.52 -23.06
CA ILE A 170 -7.29 -33.97 -23.13
C ILE A 170 -7.04 -35.18 -22.24
N ALA A 171 -5.90 -35.82 -22.40
CA ALA A 171 -5.54 -36.97 -21.58
C ALA A 171 -5.13 -36.54 -20.14
N GLU A 172 -5.41 -37.38 -19.15
CA GLU A 172 -5.08 -37.12 -17.75
C GLU A 172 -3.57 -36.90 -17.52
N HIS A 173 -2.71 -37.62 -18.25
CA HIS A 173 -1.26 -37.41 -18.14
C HIS A 173 -0.84 -36.02 -18.63
N THR A 174 -1.54 -35.46 -19.62
CA THR A 174 -1.31 -34.09 -20.11
C THR A 174 -1.65 -33.05 -19.00
N VAL A 175 -2.75 -33.26 -18.26
CA VAL A 175 -3.08 -32.44 -17.11
C VAL A 175 -1.99 -32.51 -16.03
N LYS A 176 -1.46 -33.73 -15.76
CA LYS A 176 -0.34 -33.91 -14.81
C LYS A 176 0.90 -33.12 -15.23
N ASN A 177 1.25 -33.15 -16.50
CA ASN A 177 2.40 -32.41 -17.04
C ASN A 177 2.18 -30.88 -16.91
N HIS A 178 1.00 -30.39 -17.27
CA HIS A 178 0.69 -28.97 -17.06
C HIS A 178 0.74 -28.57 -15.58
N ARG A 179 0.21 -29.40 -14.68
CA ARG A 179 0.29 -29.09 -13.23
C ARG A 179 1.72 -29.01 -12.73
N LEU A 180 2.61 -29.89 -13.22
CA LEU A 180 4.03 -29.81 -12.89
C LEU A 180 4.64 -28.50 -13.37
N SER A 181 4.42 -28.16 -14.65
CA SER A 181 4.90 -26.88 -15.21
C SER A 181 4.33 -25.65 -14.46
N ILE A 182 3.05 -25.68 -14.09
CA ILE A 182 2.44 -24.62 -13.27
C ILE A 182 3.15 -24.49 -11.91
N THR A 183 3.36 -25.62 -11.22
CA THR A 183 4.06 -25.65 -9.93
C THR A 183 5.46 -25.05 -10.02
N GLU A 184 6.21 -25.41 -11.06
CA GLU A 184 7.55 -24.89 -11.32
C GLU A 184 7.54 -23.39 -11.62
N LYS A 185 6.65 -22.93 -12.52
CA LYS A 185 6.55 -21.51 -12.89
C LYS A 185 6.10 -20.62 -11.73
N LEU A 186 5.14 -21.09 -10.93
CA LEU A 186 4.66 -20.35 -9.77
C LEU A 186 5.62 -20.44 -8.57
N GLY A 187 6.61 -21.36 -8.60
CA GLY A 187 7.56 -21.55 -7.51
C GLY A 187 6.90 -22.06 -6.22
N VAL A 188 5.76 -22.75 -6.32
CA VAL A 188 4.99 -23.27 -5.19
C VAL A 188 5.23 -24.77 -5.01
N LYS A 189 5.04 -25.27 -3.77
CA LYS A 189 5.27 -26.68 -3.44
C LYS A 189 3.96 -27.47 -3.26
N SER A 190 2.83 -26.78 -3.19
CA SER A 190 1.55 -27.42 -2.86
C SER A 190 0.35 -26.70 -3.47
N VAL A 191 -0.78 -27.39 -3.58
CA VAL A 191 -2.06 -26.80 -4.01
C VAL A 191 -2.55 -25.72 -3.03
N PRO A 192 -2.44 -25.87 -1.68
CA PRO A 192 -2.76 -24.78 -0.77
C PRO A 192 -2.00 -23.47 -1.04
N GLU A 193 -0.73 -23.53 -1.42
CA GLU A 193 0.04 -22.34 -1.82
C GLU A 193 -0.50 -21.69 -3.10
N MET A 194 -0.96 -22.51 -4.08
CA MET A 194 -1.64 -22.00 -5.28
C MET A 194 -2.96 -21.29 -4.93
N ILE A 195 -3.73 -21.87 -4.01
CA ILE A 195 -5.00 -21.30 -3.53
C ILE A 195 -4.73 -19.98 -2.83
N TYR A 196 -3.74 -19.91 -1.94
CA TYR A 196 -3.33 -18.69 -1.27
C TYR A 196 -2.96 -17.57 -2.25
N MET A 197 -2.14 -17.90 -3.27
CA MET A 197 -1.77 -16.96 -4.33
C MET A 197 -2.99 -16.48 -5.13
N ALA A 198 -3.90 -17.38 -5.48
CA ALA A 198 -5.12 -17.05 -6.20
C ALA A 198 -6.05 -16.14 -5.39
N ASP A 199 -6.20 -16.40 -4.09
CA ASP A 199 -6.98 -15.57 -3.16
C ASP A 199 -6.41 -14.15 -3.07
N LYS A 200 -5.09 -14.01 -2.89
CA LYS A 200 -4.40 -12.70 -2.88
C LYS A 200 -4.60 -11.90 -4.16
N LEU A 201 -4.73 -12.57 -5.30
CA LEU A 201 -4.97 -11.96 -6.60
C LEU A 201 -6.46 -11.86 -6.98
N SER A 202 -7.36 -12.28 -6.09
CA SER A 202 -8.81 -12.37 -6.36
C SER A 202 -9.15 -13.17 -7.62
N ILE A 203 -8.34 -14.20 -7.94
CA ILE A 203 -8.56 -15.10 -9.07
C ILE A 203 -9.64 -16.11 -8.69
N LYS A 204 -10.73 -16.14 -9.45
CA LYS A 204 -11.82 -17.09 -9.27
C LYS A 204 -11.55 -18.37 -10.07
N GLY A 205 -11.77 -19.50 -9.43
CA GLY A 205 -11.84 -20.79 -10.10
C GLY A 205 -13.07 -20.93 -11.03
N PHE A 206 -13.16 -22.09 -11.70
CA PHE A 206 -14.36 -22.45 -12.47
C PHE A 206 -15.44 -23.04 -11.58
#